data_d4f537f180e7899f725f847e3800d18c
#
_entry.id   d4f537f180e7899f725f847e3800d18c
#
_cell.length_a   1.000
_cell.length_b   1.000
_cell.length_c   1.000
_cell.angle_alpha   90.00
_cell.angle_beta   90.00
_cell.angle_gamma   90.00
#
_symmetry.space_group_name_H-M   'P 1'
#
loop_
_entity.id
_entity.type
_entity.pdbx_description
1 polymer ?
#
loop_
_entity_poly.entity_id
_entity_poly.type
_entity_poly.pdbx_seq_one_letter_code
_entity_poly.pdbx_strand_id
1 'polypeptide(L)'
;MFQPKHMAVIGAGMAGIACARTLAQAGHQVTVFEKSAGPGGRMSTRRTPFGTFDHGAQYFTVRDDRFAKAIATTPQICRPWSANTVRVLDARGLVAAAGLPSSEAHWVAKPGMNALVRAWAEPLVQQQSLELNTRVDLIERDALDAKRWQLRTSGTGDTQRVYSGFDGVLLALPSVQAHRLLKASKKATSIAKAIAEVDVAPCWTLMLAFPQAMQPGLTTLGPQWNAARSTHHRIAWLARESSKPGRGAIERWTIQASASWSQEHLEDDPGRVQAKLLRAFSEVTGIRSEPNHVDSHRWLYAQTTKPLGTSHLWEAKSGIGACGDWCLGHRVENAFVSGLELALAVLKA
;
A
#
# COMPACT_ATOMS: atom_id res chain seq x y z
N MET A 1 -24.03 11.14 27.45
CA MET A 1 -23.85 9.69 27.23
C MET A 1 -23.17 9.48 25.89
N PHE A 2 -22.14 8.63 25.83
CA PHE A 2 -21.53 8.21 24.57
C PHE A 2 -22.55 7.43 23.75
N GLN A 3 -22.79 7.84 22.51
CA GLN A 3 -23.62 7.11 21.57
C GLN A 3 -22.74 6.47 20.52
N PRO A 4 -22.67 5.13 20.44
CA PRO A 4 -21.95 4.44 19.39
C PRO A 4 -22.51 4.81 18.02
N LYS A 5 -21.64 5.22 17.10
CA LYS A 5 -21.98 5.44 15.69
C LYS A 5 -21.60 4.21 14.87
N HIS A 6 -22.30 3.94 13.77
CA HIS A 6 -21.92 2.92 12.81
C HIS A 6 -21.20 3.58 11.61
N MET A 7 -19.91 3.30 11.45
CA MET A 7 -19.06 3.93 10.45
C MET A 7 -18.69 2.95 9.34
N ALA A 8 -18.86 3.35 8.10
CA ALA A 8 -18.34 2.63 6.95
C ALA A 8 -16.93 3.14 6.61
N VAL A 9 -15.95 2.24 6.50
CA VAL A 9 -14.59 2.56 6.04
C VAL A 9 -14.36 1.86 4.70
N ILE A 10 -14.03 2.61 3.65
CA ILE A 10 -13.83 2.09 2.30
C ILE A 10 -12.34 2.00 2.01
N GLY A 11 -11.82 0.77 1.94
CA GLY A 11 -10.42 0.42 1.74
C GLY A 11 -9.74 -0.13 3.00
N ALA A 12 -9.16 -1.34 2.90
CA ALA A 12 -8.45 -2.03 3.98
C ALA A 12 -6.92 -1.94 3.80
N GLY A 13 -6.41 -0.81 3.33
CA GLY A 13 -4.99 -0.45 3.37
C GLY A 13 -4.58 0.03 4.77
N MET A 14 -3.31 0.48 4.91
CA MET A 14 -2.78 0.99 6.18
C MET A 14 -3.66 2.10 6.78
N ALA A 15 -4.06 3.09 5.99
CA ALA A 15 -4.88 4.21 6.47
C ALA A 15 -6.27 3.74 6.94
N GLY A 16 -6.94 2.89 6.14
CA GLY A 16 -8.28 2.39 6.50
C GLY A 16 -8.28 1.52 7.74
N ILE A 17 -7.31 0.62 7.87
CA ILE A 17 -7.20 -0.25 9.06
C ILE A 17 -6.80 0.56 10.30
N ALA A 18 -5.91 1.56 10.18
CA ALA A 18 -5.59 2.45 11.30
C ALA A 18 -6.83 3.24 11.76
N CYS A 19 -7.60 3.78 10.82
CA CYS A 19 -8.85 4.49 11.09
C CYS A 19 -9.89 3.56 11.74
N ALA A 20 -10.20 2.44 11.11
CA ALA A 20 -11.21 1.49 11.56
C ALA A 20 -10.90 0.92 12.96
N ARG A 21 -9.65 0.52 13.19
CA ARG A 21 -9.19 0.01 14.49
C ARG A 21 -9.34 1.07 15.58
N THR A 22 -8.98 2.31 15.32
CA THR A 22 -9.09 3.40 16.29
C THR A 22 -10.55 3.67 16.66
N LEU A 23 -11.45 3.71 15.69
CA LEU A 23 -12.88 3.90 15.93
C LEU A 23 -13.50 2.73 16.70
N ALA A 24 -13.16 1.48 16.34
CA ALA A 24 -13.62 0.29 17.04
C ALA A 24 -13.13 0.24 18.49
N GLN A 25 -11.86 0.62 18.74
CA GLN A 25 -11.32 0.73 20.09
C GLN A 25 -12.00 1.82 20.95
N ALA A 26 -12.53 2.85 20.31
CA ALA A 26 -13.31 3.90 20.95
C ALA A 26 -14.79 3.52 21.17
N GLY A 27 -15.21 2.29 20.80
CA GLY A 27 -16.56 1.77 21.02
C GLY A 27 -17.55 2.05 19.89
N HIS A 28 -17.11 2.51 18.71
CA HIS A 28 -17.94 2.63 17.53
C HIS A 28 -18.09 1.29 16.82
N GLN A 29 -19.23 1.06 16.18
CA GLN A 29 -19.39 -0.01 15.21
C GLN A 29 -18.74 0.40 13.90
N VAL A 30 -17.95 -0.50 13.30
CA VAL A 30 -17.25 -0.22 12.04
C VAL A 30 -17.47 -1.36 11.06
N THR A 31 -17.75 -1.04 9.81
CA THR A 31 -17.71 -2.00 8.71
C THR A 31 -16.67 -1.51 7.68
N VAL A 32 -15.68 -2.35 7.39
CA VAL A 32 -14.63 -2.06 6.42
C VAL A 32 -14.91 -2.79 5.12
N PHE A 33 -14.88 -2.08 3.99
CA PHE A 33 -15.09 -2.64 2.65
C PHE A 33 -13.78 -2.68 1.88
N GLU A 34 -13.39 -3.86 1.39
CA GLU A 34 -12.18 -4.05 0.60
C GLU A 34 -12.50 -4.84 -0.67
N LYS A 35 -12.12 -4.28 -1.82
CA LYS A 35 -12.32 -4.91 -3.12
C LYS A 35 -11.48 -6.17 -3.37
N SER A 36 -10.37 -6.29 -2.66
CA SER A 36 -9.41 -7.39 -2.78
C SER A 36 -9.76 -8.53 -1.83
N ALA A 37 -9.13 -9.69 -2.04
CA ALA A 37 -9.31 -10.87 -1.21
C ALA A 37 -8.63 -10.79 0.18
N GLY A 38 -8.06 -9.65 0.54
CA GLY A 38 -7.44 -9.44 1.85
C GLY A 38 -6.94 -8.02 2.09
N PRO A 39 -6.75 -7.64 3.37
CA PRO A 39 -6.22 -6.35 3.73
C PRO A 39 -4.74 -6.21 3.37
N GLY A 40 -4.29 -4.97 3.14
CA GLY A 40 -2.90 -4.65 2.82
C GLY A 40 -2.75 -3.47 1.86
N GLY A 41 -3.63 -3.33 0.87
CA GLY A 41 -3.53 -2.28 -0.14
C GLY A 41 -2.16 -2.27 -0.82
N ARG A 42 -1.47 -1.14 -0.86
CA ARG A 42 -0.11 -1.01 -1.44
C ARG A 42 1.01 -1.63 -0.60
N MET A 43 0.72 -2.15 0.58
CA MET A 43 1.62 -3.03 1.33
C MET A 43 1.40 -4.52 0.99
N SER A 44 0.70 -4.85 -0.08
CA SER A 44 0.44 -6.24 -0.45
C SER A 44 1.71 -7.00 -0.81
N THR A 45 1.66 -8.31 -0.53
CA THR A 45 2.74 -9.26 -0.76
C THR A 45 2.23 -10.35 -1.71
N ARG A 46 2.93 -10.58 -2.82
CA ARG A 46 2.68 -11.68 -3.75
C ARG A 46 3.29 -12.98 -3.19
N ARG A 47 2.54 -14.06 -3.20
CA ARG A 47 3.02 -15.40 -2.82
C ARG A 47 3.23 -16.24 -4.06
N THR A 48 4.35 -16.93 -4.11
CA THR A 48 4.72 -17.85 -5.19
C THR A 48 5.34 -19.11 -4.61
N PRO A 49 5.52 -20.17 -5.41
CA PRO A 49 6.27 -21.37 -4.98
C PRO A 49 7.72 -21.07 -4.58
N PHE A 50 8.28 -19.94 -5.05
CA PHE A 50 9.65 -19.51 -4.73
C PHE A 50 9.74 -18.65 -3.47
N GLY A 51 8.62 -18.32 -2.85
CA GLY A 51 8.52 -17.46 -1.68
C GLY A 51 7.71 -16.19 -1.94
N THR A 52 7.91 -15.17 -1.09
CA THR A 52 7.12 -13.95 -1.12
C THR A 52 7.85 -12.79 -1.79
N PHE A 53 7.08 -11.90 -2.45
CA PHE A 53 7.54 -10.64 -3.02
C PHE A 53 6.70 -9.49 -2.49
N ASP A 54 7.34 -8.48 -1.94
CA ASP A 54 6.70 -7.22 -1.59
C ASP A 54 6.66 -6.33 -2.82
N HIS A 55 5.62 -6.46 -3.64
CA HIS A 55 5.56 -5.79 -4.93
C HIS A 55 5.03 -4.35 -4.88
N GLY A 56 4.63 -3.88 -3.69
CA GLY A 56 4.30 -2.49 -3.42
C GLY A 56 5.36 -1.81 -2.55
N ALA A 57 5.01 -1.44 -1.31
CA ALA A 57 5.95 -0.86 -0.36
C ALA A 57 7.05 -1.89 0.00
N GLN A 58 8.31 -1.47 -0.16
CA GLN A 58 9.47 -2.34 0.02
C GLN A 58 9.94 -2.38 1.48
N TYR A 59 9.78 -1.29 2.18
CA TYR A 59 10.10 -1.05 3.58
C TYR A 59 9.31 0.15 4.08
N PHE A 60 9.42 0.46 5.36
CA PHE A 60 8.96 1.71 5.94
C PHE A 60 9.96 2.23 6.97
N THR A 61 9.86 3.51 7.27
CA THR A 61 10.61 4.20 8.33
C THR A 61 9.63 4.63 9.42
N VAL A 62 10.13 4.90 10.61
CA VAL A 62 9.32 5.25 11.78
C VAL A 62 9.85 6.56 12.36
N ARG A 63 9.07 7.63 12.29
CA ARG A 63 9.39 8.96 12.77
C ARG A 63 8.34 9.50 13.74
N ASP A 64 7.08 9.10 13.55
CA ASP A 64 5.95 9.47 14.40
C ASP A 64 5.87 8.52 15.61
N ASP A 65 5.90 9.07 16.81
CA ASP A 65 5.86 8.29 18.06
C ASP A 65 4.60 7.45 18.19
N ARG A 66 3.48 7.88 17.62
CA ARG A 66 2.23 7.14 17.63
C ARG A 66 2.32 5.91 16.72
N PHE A 67 3.01 6.04 15.59
CA PHE A 67 3.28 4.90 14.71
C PHE A 67 4.26 3.93 15.37
N ALA A 68 5.29 4.42 16.05
CA ALA A 68 6.20 3.60 16.84
C ALA A 68 5.46 2.79 17.93
N LYS A 69 4.58 3.45 18.69
CA LYS A 69 3.73 2.79 19.69
C LYS A 69 2.79 1.77 19.08
N ALA A 70 2.19 2.08 17.93
CA ALA A 70 1.30 1.15 17.22
C ALA A 70 2.04 -0.10 16.73
N ILE A 71 3.25 0.04 16.19
CA ILE A 71 4.10 -1.10 15.80
C ILE A 71 4.48 -1.96 17.01
N ALA A 72 4.76 -1.35 18.16
CA ALA A 72 5.10 -2.06 19.39
C ALA A 72 3.98 -2.96 19.90
N THR A 73 2.72 -2.74 19.49
CA THR A 73 1.59 -3.65 19.80
C THR A 73 1.67 -5.00 19.07
N THR A 74 2.54 -5.11 18.07
CA THR A 74 2.74 -6.33 17.26
C THR A 74 4.23 -6.66 17.12
N PRO A 75 4.97 -6.91 18.23
CA PRO A 75 6.44 -6.95 18.26
C PRO A 75 7.02 -8.10 17.43
N GLN A 76 6.22 -9.14 17.14
CA GLN A 76 6.66 -10.30 16.35
C GLN A 76 6.59 -10.06 14.83
N ILE A 77 5.89 -9.03 14.38
CA ILE A 77 5.60 -8.80 12.97
C ILE A 77 6.71 -7.97 12.31
N CYS A 78 7.06 -6.82 12.89
CA CYS A 78 8.02 -5.89 12.28
C CYS A 78 9.45 -6.17 12.74
N ARG A 79 10.40 -6.07 11.81
CA ARG A 79 11.83 -6.26 12.03
C ARG A 79 12.63 -5.18 11.31
N PRO A 80 13.73 -4.72 11.90
CA PRO A 80 14.72 -3.95 11.17
C PRO A 80 15.25 -4.77 9.99
N TRP A 81 15.35 -4.15 8.84
CA TRP A 81 16.02 -4.70 7.68
C TRP A 81 17.39 -4.01 7.55
N SER A 82 18.44 -4.77 7.45
CA SER A 82 19.79 -4.24 7.30
C SER A 82 19.99 -3.63 5.91
N ALA A 83 19.27 -2.57 5.66
CA ALA A 83 19.41 -1.75 4.45
C ALA A 83 20.64 -0.81 4.54
N ASN A 84 21.56 -1.07 5.48
CA ASN A 84 22.88 -0.41 5.55
C ASN A 84 23.67 -0.53 4.22
N THR A 85 23.18 -1.37 3.32
CA THR A 85 23.71 -1.59 1.99
C THR A 85 22.81 -1.01 0.90
N VAL A 86 21.97 -0.02 1.19
CA VAL A 86 21.32 0.74 0.12
C VAL A 86 22.37 1.52 -0.63
N ARG A 87 22.42 1.32 -1.95
CA ARG A 87 23.33 2.01 -2.85
C ARG A 87 22.55 2.96 -3.75
N VAL A 88 23.28 3.96 -4.25
CA VAL A 88 22.81 4.78 -5.38
C VAL A 88 23.61 4.35 -6.58
N LEU A 89 22.95 3.83 -7.59
CA LEU A 89 23.56 3.35 -8.82
C LEU A 89 23.34 4.39 -9.92
N ASP A 90 24.35 4.56 -10.75
CA ASP A 90 24.23 5.32 -12.00
C ASP A 90 23.40 4.54 -13.05
N ALA A 91 23.26 5.12 -14.23
CA ALA A 91 22.51 4.49 -15.33
C ALA A 91 23.15 3.19 -15.85
N ARG A 92 24.43 2.93 -15.55
CA ARG A 92 25.15 1.71 -15.92
C ARG A 92 25.22 0.68 -14.79
N GLY A 93 24.62 0.97 -13.63
CA GLY A 93 24.66 0.10 -12.46
C GLY A 93 25.91 0.23 -11.60
N LEU A 94 26.78 1.21 -11.90
CA LEU A 94 27.95 1.49 -11.06
C LEU A 94 27.52 2.26 -9.82
N VAL A 95 28.18 2.01 -8.69
CA VAL A 95 27.91 2.72 -7.44
C VAL A 95 28.36 4.17 -7.59
N ALA A 96 27.42 5.09 -7.77
CA ALA A 96 27.66 6.52 -7.90
C ALA A 96 27.90 7.18 -6.54
N ALA A 97 27.28 6.65 -5.47
CA ALA A 97 27.56 7.05 -4.10
C ALA A 97 27.50 5.82 -3.19
N ALA A 98 28.53 5.64 -2.36
CA ALA A 98 28.42 4.79 -1.19
C ALA A 98 27.35 5.47 -0.32
N GLY A 99 26.16 4.87 -0.26
CA GLY A 99 25.12 5.39 0.62
C GLY A 99 25.69 5.50 2.02
N LEU A 100 25.74 6.71 2.57
CA LEU A 100 25.97 6.88 4.00
C LEU A 100 24.97 5.98 4.71
N PRO A 101 25.35 5.33 5.82
CA PRO A 101 24.38 4.57 6.62
C PRO A 101 23.18 5.47 6.85
N SER A 102 22.01 5.03 6.44
CA SER A 102 20.80 5.78 6.74
C SER A 102 20.72 5.91 8.26
N SER A 103 20.61 7.12 8.78
CA SER A 103 20.36 7.36 10.20
C SER A 103 19.00 6.80 10.64
N GLU A 104 18.14 6.45 9.68
CA GLU A 104 16.82 5.87 9.92
C GLU A 104 16.84 4.36 9.70
N ALA A 105 16.32 3.61 10.67
CA ALA A 105 16.10 2.18 10.50
C ALA A 105 15.03 1.92 9.42
N HIS A 106 15.34 1.04 8.49
CA HIS A 106 14.37 0.51 7.54
C HIS A 106 13.68 -0.70 8.15
N TRP A 107 12.37 -0.67 8.20
CA TRP A 107 11.55 -1.73 8.78
C TRP A 107 10.82 -2.51 7.71
N VAL A 108 10.69 -3.81 7.90
CA VAL A 108 9.85 -4.69 7.08
C VAL A 108 8.96 -5.54 7.98
N ALA A 109 7.80 -5.92 7.46
CA ALA A 109 6.94 -6.87 8.14
C ALA A 109 7.24 -8.31 7.68
N LYS A 110 7.07 -9.28 8.58
CA LYS A 110 7.34 -10.72 8.40
C LYS A 110 6.00 -11.48 8.47
N PRO A 111 5.70 -12.42 7.56
CA PRO A 111 6.49 -12.92 6.43
C PRO A 111 6.36 -12.07 5.15
N GLY A 112 5.60 -11.00 5.13
CA GLY A 112 5.38 -10.08 4.02
C GLY A 112 4.93 -8.72 4.53
N MET A 113 5.08 -7.66 3.74
CA MET A 113 4.72 -6.29 4.15
C MET A 113 3.26 -6.19 4.59
N ASN A 114 2.35 -6.96 3.98
CA ASN A 114 0.95 -6.99 4.36
C ASN A 114 0.67 -7.60 5.75
N ALA A 115 1.65 -8.29 6.36
CA ALA A 115 1.46 -8.93 7.66
C ALA A 115 1.12 -7.93 8.78
N LEU A 116 1.68 -6.72 8.74
CA LEU A 116 1.36 -5.68 9.71
C LEU A 116 -0.11 -5.25 9.61
N VAL A 117 -0.57 -4.94 8.39
CA VAL A 117 -1.96 -4.51 8.15
C VAL A 117 -2.94 -5.64 8.51
N ARG A 118 -2.60 -6.89 8.17
CA ARG A 118 -3.41 -8.07 8.52
C ARG A 118 -3.52 -8.29 10.02
N ALA A 119 -2.41 -8.18 10.76
CA ALA A 119 -2.41 -8.32 12.21
C ALA A 119 -3.28 -7.24 12.88
N TRP A 120 -3.25 -6.02 12.38
CA TRP A 120 -4.09 -4.95 12.90
C TRP A 120 -5.56 -5.06 12.48
N ALA A 121 -5.85 -5.73 11.37
CA ALA A 121 -7.21 -6.02 10.92
C ALA A 121 -7.85 -7.22 11.65
N GLU A 122 -7.06 -8.06 12.31
CA GLU A 122 -7.53 -9.31 12.93
C GLU A 122 -8.72 -9.12 13.88
N PRO A 123 -8.77 -8.13 14.78
CA PRO A 123 -9.95 -7.89 15.62
C PRO A 123 -11.20 -7.57 14.80
N LEU A 124 -11.08 -6.87 13.68
CA LEU A 124 -12.20 -6.55 12.78
C LEU A 124 -12.70 -7.81 12.04
N VAL A 125 -11.78 -8.71 11.68
CA VAL A 125 -12.13 -10.02 11.10
C VAL A 125 -12.92 -10.87 12.08
N GLN A 126 -12.45 -10.96 13.33
CA GLN A 126 -13.13 -11.71 14.40
C GLN A 126 -14.54 -11.16 14.72
N GLN A 127 -14.72 -9.86 14.58
CA GLN A 127 -16.02 -9.18 14.74
C GLN A 127 -16.89 -9.23 13.47
N GLN A 128 -16.46 -9.90 12.41
CA GLN A 128 -17.16 -9.92 11.12
C GLN A 128 -17.39 -8.51 10.53
N SER A 129 -16.48 -7.59 10.80
CA SER A 129 -16.56 -6.19 10.41
C SER A 129 -15.74 -5.87 9.15
N LEU A 130 -15.26 -6.89 8.43
CA LEU A 130 -14.43 -6.74 7.22
C LEU A 130 -15.05 -7.48 6.04
N GLU A 131 -15.62 -6.72 5.10
CA GLU A 131 -16.22 -7.18 3.86
C GLU A 131 -15.16 -7.22 2.75
N LEU A 132 -14.60 -8.40 2.49
CA LEU A 132 -13.62 -8.64 1.43
C LEU A 132 -14.29 -8.91 0.08
N ASN A 133 -13.53 -8.78 -1.03
CA ASN A 133 -14.04 -8.94 -2.39
C ASN A 133 -15.27 -8.08 -2.68
N THR A 134 -15.37 -6.93 -1.99
CA THR A 134 -16.53 -6.04 -2.00
C THR A 134 -16.09 -4.64 -2.41
N ARG A 135 -16.40 -4.25 -3.65
CA ARG A 135 -16.14 -2.92 -4.16
C ARG A 135 -17.34 -2.01 -3.90
N VAL A 136 -17.10 -0.85 -3.32
CA VAL A 136 -18.12 0.18 -3.18
C VAL A 136 -18.18 1.00 -4.47
N ASP A 137 -19.36 1.07 -5.06
CA ASP A 137 -19.62 1.74 -6.34
C ASP A 137 -20.34 3.08 -6.17
N LEU A 138 -21.22 3.20 -5.16
CA LEU A 138 -21.95 4.43 -4.87
C LEU A 138 -22.16 4.61 -3.35
N ILE A 139 -22.20 5.88 -2.95
CA ILE A 139 -22.57 6.36 -1.62
C ILE A 139 -23.89 7.14 -1.77
N GLU A 140 -24.92 6.68 -1.12
CA GLU A 140 -26.28 7.26 -1.21
C GLU A 140 -26.84 7.52 0.18
N ARG A 141 -27.88 8.37 0.27
CA ARG A 141 -28.67 8.43 1.49
C ARG A 141 -29.45 7.13 1.65
N ASP A 142 -29.52 6.65 2.88
CA ASP A 142 -30.24 5.43 3.22
C ASP A 142 -31.73 5.60 2.86
N ALA A 143 -32.29 4.58 2.22
CA ALA A 143 -33.67 4.61 1.74
C ALA A 143 -34.71 4.62 2.90
N LEU A 144 -34.33 4.09 4.07
CA LEU A 144 -35.20 3.99 5.24
C LEU A 144 -34.97 5.14 6.24
N ASP A 145 -33.75 5.70 6.27
CA ASP A 145 -33.38 6.82 7.15
C ASP A 145 -32.48 7.80 6.41
N ALA A 146 -33.06 8.88 5.90
CA ALA A 146 -32.33 9.91 5.13
C ALA A 146 -31.22 10.62 5.92
N LYS A 147 -31.11 10.43 7.24
CA LYS A 147 -29.98 10.94 8.05
C LYS A 147 -28.76 10.03 7.94
N ARG A 148 -28.94 8.78 7.55
CA ARG A 148 -27.90 7.77 7.41
C ARG A 148 -27.43 7.59 5.97
N TRP A 149 -26.43 6.76 5.80
CA TRP A 149 -25.85 6.40 4.52
C TRP A 149 -26.07 4.93 4.20
N GLN A 150 -26.22 4.64 2.91
CA GLN A 150 -26.12 3.31 2.34
C GLN A 150 -25.06 3.27 1.26
N LEU A 151 -24.45 2.10 1.07
CA LEU A 151 -23.43 1.84 0.07
C LEU A 151 -23.95 0.78 -0.91
N ARG A 152 -23.90 1.09 -2.20
CA ARG A 152 -24.06 0.08 -3.25
C ARG A 152 -22.72 -0.52 -3.56
N THR A 153 -22.66 -1.84 -3.60
CA THR A 153 -21.43 -2.60 -3.78
C THR A 153 -21.58 -3.63 -4.87
N SER A 154 -20.44 -3.95 -5.50
CA SER A 154 -20.29 -5.12 -6.37
C SER A 154 -19.25 -6.07 -5.77
N GLY A 155 -19.55 -7.37 -5.85
CA GLY A 155 -18.68 -8.45 -5.41
C GLY A 155 -18.17 -9.31 -6.56
N THR A 156 -17.55 -10.44 -6.26
CA THR A 156 -17.19 -11.46 -7.24
C THR A 156 -18.44 -12.03 -7.90
N GLY A 157 -18.44 -12.14 -9.23
CA GLY A 157 -19.57 -12.68 -10.01
C GLY A 157 -20.74 -11.73 -10.16
N ASP A 158 -20.47 -10.41 -10.24
CA ASP A 158 -21.47 -9.33 -10.43
C ASP A 158 -22.58 -9.29 -9.37
N THR A 159 -22.31 -9.84 -8.18
CA THR A 159 -23.25 -9.81 -7.07
C THR A 159 -23.37 -8.37 -6.55
N GLN A 160 -24.48 -7.72 -6.79
CA GLN A 160 -24.78 -6.42 -6.23
C GLN A 160 -25.41 -6.56 -4.83
N ARG A 161 -24.95 -5.76 -3.88
CA ARG A 161 -25.50 -5.67 -2.52
C ARG A 161 -25.63 -4.22 -2.09
N VAL A 162 -26.55 -4.00 -1.16
CA VAL A 162 -26.73 -2.70 -0.49
C VAL A 162 -26.48 -2.91 1.01
N TYR A 163 -25.56 -2.13 1.55
CA TYR A 163 -25.31 -2.05 2.99
C TYR A 163 -25.81 -0.70 3.48
N SER A 164 -26.62 -0.68 4.52
CA SER A 164 -27.33 0.52 4.99
C SER A 164 -27.10 0.79 6.48
N GLY A 165 -27.58 1.93 6.97
CA GLY A 165 -27.58 2.29 8.38
C GLY A 165 -26.28 2.91 8.89
N PHE A 166 -25.43 3.49 8.01
CA PHE A 166 -24.18 4.12 8.43
C PHE A 166 -24.40 5.58 8.84
N ASP A 167 -23.86 5.97 9.99
CA ASP A 167 -23.83 7.35 10.46
C ASP A 167 -22.76 8.19 9.73
N GLY A 168 -21.72 7.53 9.17
CA GLY A 168 -20.70 8.20 8.38
C GLY A 168 -19.95 7.25 7.45
N VAL A 169 -19.29 7.85 6.44
CA VAL A 169 -18.53 7.13 5.40
C VAL A 169 -17.11 7.71 5.28
N LEU A 170 -16.11 6.87 5.47
CA LEU A 170 -14.70 7.25 5.50
C LEU A 170 -13.97 6.57 4.34
N LEU A 171 -13.45 7.39 3.40
CA LEU A 171 -12.77 6.90 2.21
C LEU A 171 -11.26 6.79 2.49
N ALA A 172 -10.76 5.56 2.58
CA ALA A 172 -9.34 5.24 2.74
C ALA A 172 -8.75 4.63 1.45
N LEU A 173 -9.12 5.20 0.33
CA LEU A 173 -8.76 4.81 -1.04
C LEU A 173 -7.61 5.68 -1.58
N PRO A 174 -6.90 5.23 -2.64
CA PRO A 174 -6.09 6.15 -3.44
C PRO A 174 -6.90 7.36 -3.89
N SER A 175 -6.28 8.56 -3.91
CA SER A 175 -6.95 9.84 -4.18
C SER A 175 -7.84 9.80 -5.41
N VAL A 176 -7.35 9.28 -6.53
CA VAL A 176 -8.11 9.17 -7.79
C VAL A 176 -9.35 8.30 -7.64
N GLN A 177 -9.27 7.20 -6.88
CA GLN A 177 -10.42 6.33 -6.66
C GLN A 177 -11.44 6.99 -5.72
N ALA A 178 -10.97 7.64 -4.66
CA ALA A 178 -11.84 8.40 -3.74
C ALA A 178 -12.57 9.54 -4.48
N HIS A 179 -11.84 10.31 -5.32
CA HIS A 179 -12.42 11.35 -6.15
C HIS A 179 -13.50 10.80 -7.09
N ARG A 180 -13.21 9.70 -7.81
CA ARG A 180 -14.18 9.07 -8.73
C ARG A 180 -15.45 8.62 -8.00
N LEU A 181 -15.31 8.00 -6.82
CA LEU A 181 -16.45 7.53 -6.02
C LEU A 181 -17.32 8.70 -5.55
N LEU A 182 -16.71 9.76 -5.00
CA LEU A 182 -17.45 10.96 -4.56
C LEU A 182 -18.14 11.67 -5.71
N LYS A 183 -17.49 11.78 -6.87
CA LYS A 183 -18.05 12.37 -8.07
C LYS A 183 -19.24 11.57 -8.61
N ALA A 184 -19.11 10.24 -8.71
CA ALA A 184 -20.20 9.35 -9.12
C ALA A 184 -21.40 9.43 -8.16
N SER A 185 -21.12 9.51 -6.86
CA SER A 185 -22.14 9.62 -5.81
C SER A 185 -22.75 11.02 -5.69
N LYS A 186 -22.17 12.04 -6.30
CA LYS A 186 -22.56 13.47 -6.17
C LYS A 186 -22.60 13.92 -4.69
N LYS A 187 -21.66 13.47 -3.89
CA LYS A 187 -21.57 13.75 -2.45
C LYS A 187 -20.25 14.43 -2.10
N ALA A 188 -20.23 15.16 -0.97
CA ALA A 188 -19.03 15.80 -0.41
C ALA A 188 -18.18 16.52 -1.47
N THR A 189 -18.80 17.43 -2.22
CA THR A 189 -18.17 18.14 -3.34
C THR A 189 -16.92 18.91 -2.94
N SER A 190 -16.89 19.45 -1.72
CA SER A 190 -15.71 20.12 -1.13
C SER A 190 -14.52 19.18 -1.00
N ILE A 191 -14.75 17.98 -0.48
CA ILE A 191 -13.74 16.92 -0.35
C ILE A 191 -13.29 16.47 -1.75
N ALA A 192 -14.22 16.21 -2.67
CA ALA A 192 -13.89 15.81 -4.04
C ALA A 192 -13.01 16.85 -4.75
N LYS A 193 -13.32 18.16 -4.57
CA LYS A 193 -12.52 19.26 -5.12
C LYS A 193 -11.10 19.29 -4.54
N ALA A 194 -10.97 19.12 -3.22
CA ALA A 194 -9.65 19.11 -2.56
C ALA A 194 -8.80 17.91 -3.03
N ILE A 195 -9.40 16.72 -3.15
CA ILE A 195 -8.69 15.51 -3.62
C ILE A 195 -8.20 15.66 -5.06
N ALA A 196 -8.90 16.42 -5.90
CA ALA A 196 -8.52 16.62 -7.30
C ALA A 196 -7.16 17.33 -7.47
N GLU A 197 -6.68 18.04 -6.43
CA GLU A 197 -5.37 18.71 -6.43
C GLU A 197 -4.18 17.78 -6.15
N VAL A 198 -4.45 16.51 -5.85
CA VAL A 198 -3.43 15.50 -5.52
C VAL A 198 -2.95 14.80 -6.78
N ASP A 199 -1.62 14.79 -6.98
CA ASP A 199 -1.01 14.05 -8.08
C ASP A 199 -0.43 12.72 -7.58
N VAL A 200 -0.67 11.67 -8.37
CA VAL A 200 -0.12 10.32 -8.12
C VAL A 200 0.49 9.76 -9.40
N ALA A 201 1.63 9.12 -9.26
CA ALA A 201 2.32 8.45 -10.36
C ALA A 201 2.10 6.93 -10.32
N PRO A 202 2.07 6.27 -11.49
CA PRO A 202 2.04 4.81 -11.58
C PRO A 202 3.42 4.20 -11.34
N CYS A 203 3.44 2.88 -11.16
CA CYS A 203 4.68 2.10 -11.09
C CYS A 203 4.46 0.69 -11.63
N TRP A 204 5.27 0.30 -12.59
CA TRP A 204 5.43 -1.10 -12.92
C TRP A 204 6.44 -1.75 -11.97
N THR A 205 6.09 -2.93 -11.48
CA THR A 205 6.96 -3.73 -10.61
C THR A 205 7.21 -5.07 -11.26
N LEU A 206 8.48 -5.48 -11.34
CA LEU A 206 8.92 -6.79 -11.82
C LEU A 206 9.39 -7.62 -10.62
N MET A 207 9.06 -8.91 -10.60
CA MET A 207 9.40 -9.89 -9.57
C MET A 207 10.15 -11.05 -10.21
N LEU A 208 11.35 -11.35 -9.71
CA LEU A 208 12.24 -12.37 -10.28
C LEU A 208 12.70 -13.36 -9.20
N ALA A 209 12.73 -14.66 -9.52
CA ALA A 209 13.34 -15.68 -8.66
C ALA A 209 14.39 -16.51 -9.40
N PHE A 210 15.47 -16.81 -8.68
CA PHE A 210 16.64 -17.54 -9.18
C PHE A 210 16.99 -18.70 -8.20
N PRO A 211 16.21 -19.78 -8.17
CA PRO A 211 16.47 -20.91 -7.28
C PRO A 211 17.82 -21.60 -7.53
N GLN A 212 18.36 -21.50 -8.74
CA GLN A 212 19.68 -22.01 -9.10
C GLN A 212 20.82 -21.34 -8.32
N ALA A 213 20.63 -20.13 -7.77
CA ALA A 213 21.60 -19.45 -6.91
C ALA A 213 21.87 -20.21 -5.61
N MET A 214 21.03 -21.17 -5.24
CA MET A 214 21.20 -22.03 -4.06
C MET A 214 22.07 -23.26 -4.33
N GLN A 215 22.53 -23.46 -5.57
CA GLN A 215 23.32 -24.65 -5.92
C GLN A 215 24.73 -24.58 -5.30
N PRO A 216 25.31 -25.74 -4.89
CA PRO A 216 26.67 -25.80 -4.40
C PRO A 216 27.67 -25.20 -5.43
N GLY A 217 28.56 -24.33 -4.95
CA GLY A 217 29.53 -23.66 -5.82
C GLY A 217 29.10 -22.27 -6.34
N LEU A 218 27.84 -21.92 -6.24
CA LEU A 218 27.36 -20.55 -6.47
C LEU A 218 27.33 -19.78 -5.15
N THR A 219 28.36 -19.00 -4.87
CA THR A 219 28.47 -18.26 -3.63
C THR A 219 27.66 -16.95 -3.64
N THR A 220 27.52 -16.35 -4.82
CA THR A 220 26.75 -15.10 -5.00
C THR A 220 26.15 -15.01 -6.40
N LEU A 221 24.95 -14.45 -6.46
CA LEU A 221 24.33 -14.04 -7.71
C LEU A 221 24.26 -12.51 -7.72
N GLY A 222 25.18 -11.88 -8.44
CA GLY A 222 25.20 -10.43 -8.63
C GLY A 222 25.67 -9.61 -7.42
N PRO A 223 25.19 -8.38 -7.28
CA PRO A 223 25.73 -7.41 -6.33
C PRO A 223 25.55 -7.81 -4.86
N GLN A 224 26.49 -7.35 -4.01
CA GLN A 224 26.50 -7.62 -2.57
C GLN A 224 25.62 -6.68 -1.74
N TRP A 225 24.76 -5.87 -2.36
CA TRP A 225 23.86 -4.96 -1.68
C TRP A 225 22.43 -5.51 -1.61
N ASN A 226 21.66 -5.11 -0.59
CA ASN A 226 20.30 -5.58 -0.35
C ASN A 226 19.24 -4.74 -1.09
N ALA A 227 19.55 -3.47 -1.33
CA ALA A 227 18.68 -2.58 -2.06
C ALA A 227 19.49 -1.47 -2.76
N ALA A 228 18.94 -0.93 -3.84
CA ALA A 228 19.53 0.19 -4.53
C ALA A 228 18.48 1.11 -5.14
N ARG A 229 18.76 2.42 -5.10
CA ARG A 229 18.15 3.41 -5.99
C ARG A 229 18.97 3.42 -7.26
N SER A 230 18.32 3.63 -8.40
CA SER A 230 19.01 3.71 -9.68
C SER A 230 18.58 4.97 -10.43
N THR A 231 19.53 5.57 -11.14
CA THR A 231 19.26 6.65 -12.09
C THR A 231 19.08 6.11 -13.53
N HIS A 232 19.01 4.79 -13.69
CA HIS A 232 18.65 4.18 -14.96
C HIS A 232 17.26 4.62 -15.39
N HIS A 233 17.08 5.00 -16.64
CA HIS A 233 15.82 5.58 -17.14
C HIS A 233 14.58 4.70 -16.92
N ARG A 234 14.73 3.36 -16.86
CA ARG A 234 13.62 2.41 -16.62
C ARG A 234 13.45 2.03 -15.17
N ILE A 235 14.52 1.98 -14.37
CA ILE A 235 14.51 1.43 -13.00
C ILE A 235 14.81 2.54 -12.00
N ALA A 236 13.92 2.68 -11.01
CA ALA A 236 14.13 3.59 -9.89
C ALA A 236 14.61 2.87 -8.61
N TRP A 237 14.18 1.61 -8.41
CA TRP A 237 14.47 0.87 -7.19
C TRP A 237 14.64 -0.62 -7.47
N LEU A 238 15.58 -1.24 -6.76
CA LEU A 238 15.79 -2.68 -6.70
C LEU A 238 15.89 -3.12 -5.25
N ALA A 239 15.28 -4.25 -4.91
CA ALA A 239 15.41 -4.87 -3.60
C ALA A 239 15.57 -6.38 -3.72
N ARG A 240 16.52 -6.92 -2.95
CA ARG A 240 16.73 -8.36 -2.79
C ARG A 240 15.76 -8.86 -1.72
N GLU A 241 14.70 -9.56 -2.13
CA GLU A 241 13.68 -10.06 -1.21
C GLU A 241 14.21 -11.10 -0.23
N SER A 242 15.17 -11.92 -0.68
CA SER A 242 15.84 -12.93 0.18
C SER A 242 16.68 -12.34 1.31
N SER A 243 17.04 -11.04 1.23
CA SER A 243 17.76 -10.33 2.29
C SER A 243 16.86 -9.84 3.44
N LYS A 244 15.55 -9.85 3.23
CA LYS A 244 14.59 -9.38 4.24
C LYS A 244 14.39 -10.47 5.32
N PRO A 245 14.28 -10.12 6.61
CA PRO A 245 14.08 -11.07 7.68
C PRO A 245 12.88 -12.00 7.46
N GLY A 246 13.12 -13.32 7.57
CA GLY A 246 12.07 -14.34 7.49
C GLY A 246 11.48 -14.58 6.10
N ARG A 247 12.23 -14.26 5.03
CA ARG A 247 11.76 -14.43 3.63
C ARG A 247 12.23 -15.72 2.96
N GLY A 248 13.03 -16.52 3.61
CA GLY A 248 13.65 -17.70 3.01
C GLY A 248 14.86 -17.38 2.13
N ALA A 249 15.63 -18.41 1.76
CA ALA A 249 16.95 -18.28 1.18
C ALA A 249 16.97 -18.24 -0.36
N ILE A 250 15.87 -18.59 -1.05
CA ILE A 250 15.81 -18.54 -2.51
C ILE A 250 16.05 -17.09 -2.97
N GLU A 251 17.00 -16.90 -3.86
CA GLU A 251 17.34 -15.58 -4.39
C GLU A 251 16.16 -14.99 -5.17
N ARG A 252 15.68 -13.84 -4.72
CA ARG A 252 14.53 -13.14 -5.30
C ARG A 252 14.74 -11.64 -5.30
N TRP A 253 14.25 -11.01 -6.34
CA TRP A 253 14.35 -9.57 -6.55
C TRP A 253 13.01 -8.95 -6.89
N THR A 254 12.75 -7.79 -6.30
CA THR A 254 11.67 -6.89 -6.70
C THR A 254 12.29 -5.63 -7.30
N ILE A 255 11.88 -5.30 -8.50
CA ILE A 255 12.35 -4.16 -9.28
C ILE A 255 11.18 -3.21 -9.50
N GLN A 256 11.32 -1.95 -9.13
CA GLN A 256 10.32 -0.93 -9.39
C GLN A 256 10.82 0.02 -10.48
N ALA A 257 10.00 0.17 -11.51
CA ALA A 257 10.29 1.06 -12.61
C ALA A 257 10.19 2.53 -12.17
N SER A 258 10.84 3.42 -12.92
CA SER A 258 10.70 4.85 -12.70
C SER A 258 9.27 5.32 -13.01
N ALA A 259 8.83 6.38 -12.37
CA ALA A 259 7.47 6.93 -12.54
C ALA A 259 7.24 7.39 -14.00
N SER A 260 8.23 8.08 -14.59
CA SER A 260 8.16 8.55 -15.98
C SER A 260 8.04 7.39 -16.98
N TRP A 261 8.91 6.38 -16.84
CA TRP A 261 8.85 5.20 -17.70
C TRP A 261 7.55 4.41 -17.49
N SER A 262 7.08 4.29 -16.25
CA SER A 262 5.81 3.62 -15.95
C SER A 262 4.61 4.34 -16.56
N GLN A 263 4.62 5.67 -16.58
CA GLN A 263 3.59 6.48 -17.21
C GLN A 263 3.60 6.32 -18.73
N GLU A 264 4.78 6.34 -19.36
CA GLU A 264 4.96 6.16 -20.81
C GLU A 264 4.48 4.77 -21.27
N HIS A 265 4.72 3.74 -20.44
CA HIS A 265 4.39 2.34 -20.74
C HIS A 265 3.18 1.81 -19.97
N LEU A 266 2.26 2.70 -19.57
CA LEU A 266 1.17 2.35 -18.67
C LEU A 266 0.24 1.30 -19.27
N GLU A 267 -0.04 1.39 -20.56
CA GLU A 267 -0.96 0.51 -21.29
C GLU A 267 -0.23 -0.53 -22.15
N ASP A 268 1.10 -0.65 -22.02
CA ASP A 268 1.87 -1.69 -22.71
C ASP A 268 1.45 -3.11 -22.23
N ASP A 269 1.61 -4.07 -23.09
CA ASP A 269 1.46 -5.49 -22.78
C ASP A 269 2.42 -5.92 -21.66
N PRO A 270 1.94 -6.65 -20.63
CA PRO A 270 2.77 -7.06 -19.50
C PRO A 270 4.02 -7.85 -19.90
N GLY A 271 3.96 -8.71 -20.93
CA GLY A 271 5.11 -9.47 -21.41
C GLY A 271 6.20 -8.57 -22.01
N ARG A 272 5.80 -7.52 -22.75
CA ARG A 272 6.74 -6.52 -23.27
C ARG A 272 7.40 -5.71 -22.14
N VAL A 273 6.61 -5.35 -21.11
CA VAL A 273 7.13 -4.66 -19.92
C VAL A 273 8.13 -5.54 -19.18
N GLN A 274 7.79 -6.83 -18.96
CA GLN A 274 8.68 -7.79 -18.33
C GLN A 274 10.02 -7.90 -19.08
N ALA A 275 9.99 -8.07 -20.39
CA ALA A 275 11.21 -8.19 -21.21
C ALA A 275 12.09 -6.92 -21.11
N LYS A 276 11.48 -5.71 -21.19
CA LYS A 276 12.18 -4.44 -21.09
C LYS A 276 12.83 -4.25 -19.70
N LEU A 277 12.10 -4.59 -18.61
CA LEU A 277 12.59 -4.45 -17.24
C LEU A 277 13.60 -5.54 -16.87
N LEU A 278 13.46 -6.76 -17.37
CA LEU A 278 14.44 -7.84 -17.19
C LEU A 278 15.77 -7.48 -17.83
N ARG A 279 15.73 -6.93 -19.05
CA ARG A 279 16.95 -6.42 -19.70
C ARG A 279 17.61 -5.30 -18.88
N ALA A 280 16.84 -4.32 -18.43
CA ALA A 280 17.35 -3.25 -17.59
C ALA A 280 17.89 -3.76 -16.23
N PHE A 281 17.28 -4.77 -15.65
CA PHE A 281 17.78 -5.45 -14.46
C PHE A 281 19.16 -6.06 -14.71
N SER A 282 19.33 -6.77 -15.82
CA SER A 282 20.63 -7.34 -16.21
C SER A 282 21.69 -6.27 -16.47
N GLU A 283 21.31 -5.15 -17.08
CA GLU A 283 22.20 -4.00 -17.33
C GLU A 283 22.68 -3.37 -16.01
N VAL A 284 21.79 -3.22 -15.02
CA VAL A 284 22.09 -2.56 -13.73
C VAL A 284 22.80 -3.49 -12.76
N THR A 285 22.46 -4.78 -12.74
CA THR A 285 22.98 -5.73 -11.73
C THR A 285 24.12 -6.60 -12.22
N GLY A 286 24.29 -6.72 -13.53
CA GLY A 286 25.21 -7.71 -14.14
C GLY A 286 24.68 -9.15 -14.11
N ILE A 287 23.51 -9.41 -13.52
CA ILE A 287 22.90 -10.74 -13.47
C ILE A 287 22.33 -11.07 -14.85
N ARG A 288 22.89 -12.07 -15.51
CA ARG A 288 22.50 -12.52 -16.86
C ARG A 288 21.84 -13.91 -16.88
N SER A 289 21.75 -14.55 -15.73
CA SER A 289 21.05 -15.84 -15.59
C SER A 289 19.58 -15.65 -15.87
N GLU A 290 18.95 -16.64 -16.50
CA GLU A 290 17.50 -16.65 -16.69
C GLU A 290 16.80 -16.92 -15.37
N PRO A 291 15.81 -16.10 -14.99
CA PRO A 291 15.00 -16.36 -13.80
C PRO A 291 14.02 -17.52 -14.07
N ASN A 292 13.81 -18.37 -13.07
CA ASN A 292 12.78 -19.41 -13.11
C ASN A 292 11.37 -18.89 -12.85
N HIS A 293 11.27 -17.65 -12.38
CA HIS A 293 10.00 -16.97 -12.16
C HIS A 293 10.12 -15.51 -12.58
N VAL A 294 9.18 -15.10 -13.43
CA VAL A 294 9.01 -13.71 -13.86
C VAL A 294 7.53 -13.37 -13.72
N ASP A 295 7.22 -12.36 -12.90
CA ASP A 295 5.87 -11.81 -12.78
C ASP A 295 5.96 -10.29 -12.72
N SER A 296 4.92 -9.60 -13.14
CA SER A 296 4.84 -8.16 -13.09
C SER A 296 3.51 -7.66 -12.52
N HIS A 297 3.54 -6.48 -11.95
CA HIS A 297 2.35 -5.82 -11.44
C HIS A 297 2.32 -4.35 -11.83
N ARG A 298 1.16 -3.89 -12.30
CA ARG A 298 0.93 -2.49 -12.67
C ARG A 298 0.18 -1.77 -11.54
N TRP A 299 0.89 -0.91 -10.82
CA TRP A 299 0.27 0.01 -9.87
C TRP A 299 -0.15 1.29 -10.58
N LEU A 300 -1.45 1.49 -10.78
CA LEU A 300 -1.98 2.72 -11.41
C LEU A 300 -1.82 3.95 -10.51
N TYR A 301 -1.86 3.76 -9.20
CA TYR A 301 -1.80 4.83 -8.18
C TYR A 301 -0.75 4.46 -7.13
N ALA A 302 0.53 4.42 -7.57
CA ALA A 302 1.61 3.88 -6.76
C ALA A 302 2.13 4.90 -5.74
N GLN A 303 2.50 6.06 -6.21
CA GLN A 303 3.24 7.05 -5.43
C GLN A 303 2.62 8.43 -5.56
N THR A 304 2.36 9.07 -4.41
CA THR A 304 1.93 10.47 -4.36
C THR A 304 3.11 11.37 -4.68
N THR A 305 2.98 12.18 -5.71
CA THR A 305 4.01 13.15 -6.15
C THR A 305 3.71 14.56 -5.66
N LYS A 306 2.43 14.92 -5.59
CA LYS A 306 1.96 16.17 -4.98
C LYS A 306 0.91 15.84 -3.90
N PRO A 307 1.28 15.87 -2.63
CA PRO A 307 0.34 15.59 -1.54
C PRO A 307 -0.63 16.75 -1.31
N LEU A 308 -1.72 16.46 -0.62
CA LEU A 308 -2.73 17.44 -0.23
C LEU A 308 -2.20 18.51 0.75
N GLY A 309 -1.26 18.13 1.64
CA GLY A 309 -0.68 19.03 2.66
C GLY A 309 -1.43 19.06 3.99
N THR A 310 -2.53 18.30 4.14
CA THR A 310 -3.26 18.12 5.40
C THR A 310 -3.39 16.64 5.73
N SER A 311 -3.51 16.31 7.02
CA SER A 311 -3.52 14.90 7.45
C SER A 311 -4.75 14.12 6.99
N HIS A 312 -5.89 14.78 6.84
CA HIS A 312 -7.17 14.18 6.45
C HIS A 312 -8.15 15.25 5.95
N LEU A 313 -9.26 14.79 5.40
CA LEU A 313 -10.44 15.62 5.10
C LEU A 313 -11.63 15.08 5.89
N TRP A 314 -12.39 15.97 6.55
CA TRP A 314 -13.58 15.61 7.32
C TRP A 314 -14.66 16.67 7.19
N GLU A 315 -15.85 16.26 6.81
CA GLU A 315 -17.05 17.11 6.72
C GLU A 315 -18.09 16.60 7.73
N ALA A 316 -18.05 17.15 8.95
CA ALA A 316 -18.86 16.68 10.08
C ALA A 316 -20.38 16.71 9.79
N LYS A 317 -20.86 17.73 9.05
CA LYS A 317 -22.29 17.87 8.71
C LYS A 317 -22.82 16.69 7.87
N SER A 318 -22.03 16.17 6.97
CA SER A 318 -22.41 15.03 6.13
C SER A 318 -21.98 13.70 6.73
N GLY A 319 -21.00 13.69 7.66
CA GLY A 319 -20.38 12.47 8.16
C GLY A 319 -19.49 11.79 7.13
N ILE A 320 -18.95 12.53 6.14
CA ILE A 320 -18.06 11.99 5.12
C ILE A 320 -16.63 12.49 5.36
N GLY A 321 -15.66 11.56 5.28
CA GLY A 321 -14.24 11.89 5.40
C GLY A 321 -13.37 11.12 4.41
N ALA A 322 -12.11 11.55 4.27
CA ALA A 322 -11.13 10.88 3.44
C ALA A 322 -9.74 10.94 4.05
N CYS A 323 -9.00 9.85 3.92
CA CYS A 323 -7.62 9.70 4.39
C CYS A 323 -6.80 8.83 3.46
N GLY A 324 -5.49 8.91 3.59
CA GLY A 324 -4.52 8.12 2.83
C GLY A 324 -3.14 8.76 2.90
N ASP A 325 -2.11 8.05 2.45
CA ASP A 325 -0.76 8.62 2.34
C ASP A 325 -0.73 9.89 1.49
N TRP A 326 -1.61 9.99 0.50
CA TRP A 326 -1.73 11.14 -0.38
C TRP A 326 -2.07 12.46 0.34
N CYS A 327 -2.54 12.38 1.57
CA CYS A 327 -2.74 13.56 2.42
C CYS A 327 -1.39 14.20 2.80
N LEU A 328 -0.38 13.39 3.14
CA LEU A 328 0.90 13.82 3.72
C LEU A 328 2.13 13.46 2.87
N GLY A 329 1.99 12.55 1.88
CA GLY A 329 3.07 12.04 1.04
C GLY A 329 3.16 10.50 1.08
N HIS A 330 3.95 9.93 0.18
CA HIS A 330 3.97 8.51 -0.20
C HIS A 330 4.63 7.55 0.80
N ARG A 331 4.50 7.75 2.12
CA ARG A 331 5.08 6.86 3.15
C ARG A 331 4.01 5.98 3.78
N VAL A 332 4.38 4.77 4.18
CA VAL A 332 3.52 3.89 4.96
C VAL A 332 3.07 4.57 6.26
N GLU A 333 4.00 5.22 6.95
CA GLU A 333 3.73 6.01 8.16
C GLU A 333 2.70 7.11 7.92
N ASN A 334 2.81 7.85 6.80
CA ASN A 334 1.87 8.91 6.46
C ASN A 334 0.45 8.36 6.24
N ALA A 335 0.32 7.16 5.69
CA ALA A 335 -0.97 6.49 5.58
C ALA A 335 -1.55 6.15 6.97
N PHE A 336 -0.72 5.65 7.89
CA PHE A 336 -1.13 5.39 9.28
C PHE A 336 -1.57 6.68 9.98
N VAL A 337 -0.73 7.73 9.94
CA VAL A 337 -1.03 9.01 10.59
C VAL A 337 -2.32 9.61 10.03
N SER A 338 -2.49 9.60 8.72
CA SER A 338 -3.70 10.11 8.07
C SER A 338 -4.97 9.37 8.53
N GLY A 339 -4.92 8.04 8.59
CA GLY A 339 -6.05 7.23 9.07
C GLY A 339 -6.36 7.48 10.55
N LEU A 340 -5.34 7.57 11.39
CA LEU A 340 -5.47 7.88 12.82
C LEU A 340 -6.09 9.27 13.03
N GLU A 341 -5.59 10.30 12.34
CA GLU A 341 -6.09 11.67 12.47
C GLU A 341 -7.54 11.80 12.02
N LEU A 342 -7.94 11.10 10.95
CA LEU A 342 -9.35 11.06 10.54
C LEU A 342 -10.22 10.43 11.63
N ALA A 343 -9.80 9.31 12.21
CA ALA A 343 -10.54 8.69 13.31
C ALA A 343 -10.68 9.62 14.51
N LEU A 344 -9.59 10.30 14.91
CA LEU A 344 -9.62 11.29 16.00
C LEU A 344 -10.55 12.48 15.70
N ALA A 345 -10.62 12.92 14.45
CA ALA A 345 -11.54 13.99 14.03
C ALA A 345 -13.01 13.54 14.13
N VAL A 346 -13.31 12.28 13.76
CA VAL A 346 -14.65 11.69 13.91
C VAL A 346 -15.05 11.56 15.37
N LEU A 347 -14.11 11.20 16.27
CA LEU A 347 -14.37 11.05 17.70
C LEU A 347 -14.62 12.38 18.42
N LYS A 348 -14.14 13.51 17.85
CA LYS A 348 -14.36 14.85 18.39
C LYS A 348 -15.65 15.50 17.90
N ALA A 349 -16.30 14.94 16.86
CA ALA A 349 -17.52 15.46 16.23
C ALA A 349 -18.78 14.78 16.80
#